data_60ae278fbd779c73095a85ce94a57da4
#
_entry.id   60ae278fbd779c73095a85ce94a57da4
#
_cell.length_a   1.000
_cell.length_b   1.000
_cell.length_c   1.000
_cell.angle_alpha   90.00
_cell.angle_beta   90.00
_cell.angle_gamma   90.00
#
_symmetry.space_group_name_H-M   'P 1'
#
loop_
_entity.id
_entity.type
_entity.pdbx_description
1 polymer ?
#
loop_
_entity_poly.entity_id
_entity_poly.type
_entity_poly.pdbx_seq_one_letter_code
_entity_poly.pdbx_strand_id
1 'polypeptide(L)'
;MKAVWYERAGPAPEVLTYGEMPTPNAAPGEVRVRLEASGINPADVGRRGGGYRPMEYPRVIPNSDGAGIIDQVGDGVTRIKPGQRVWLFNGQRNGRAFGTAAEYIALAEHLVTPLPDNLSFAEGATLGIPAMTAWTCLYCDGPIVGQTVLVTGGAGAVGHYAVQLAKWGGAKVVTTVSSVAKAEQARLAGADLVINYRTEDVVAKAMAFTGQRGVDRVVDVDFGGNIETTLKLMGMNSTIAVYATNGNRTPVVPMRELMEKCIALRALVLFALPQPLLAAAQADISKWLAAGPRIHNVAGQFALSDTARAHLAVEKGDKLGTVIVDCAR
;
A
#
# COMPACT_ATOMS: atom_id res chain seq x y z
N MET A 1 11.67 -14.93 20.46
CA MET A 1 11.80 -13.71 19.68
C MET A 1 11.09 -12.56 20.37
N LYS A 2 11.58 -11.33 20.20
CA LYS A 2 10.82 -10.13 20.58
C LYS A 2 9.70 -9.88 19.56
N ALA A 3 8.54 -9.47 20.07
CA ALA A 3 7.37 -9.15 19.25
C ALA A 3 6.46 -8.13 19.96
N VAL A 4 5.58 -7.51 19.18
CA VAL A 4 4.47 -6.71 19.71
C VAL A 4 3.16 -7.39 19.29
N TRP A 5 2.23 -7.53 20.25
CA TRP A 5 0.94 -8.18 20.00
C TRP A 5 -0.20 -7.48 20.74
N TYR A 6 -1.42 -7.83 20.37
CA TYR A 6 -2.64 -7.46 21.10
C TYR A 6 -3.58 -8.67 21.23
N GLU A 7 -4.40 -8.68 22.30
CA GLU A 7 -5.37 -9.74 22.63
C GLU A 7 -6.81 -9.22 22.68
N ARG A 8 -6.99 -7.92 22.52
CA ARG A 8 -8.28 -7.25 22.35
C ARG A 8 -8.12 -6.06 21.42
N ALA A 9 -9.18 -5.71 20.69
CA ALA A 9 -9.21 -4.48 19.93
C ALA A 9 -9.27 -3.25 20.86
N GLY A 10 -8.69 -2.12 20.41
CA GLY A 10 -8.71 -0.88 21.20
C GLY A 10 -7.61 0.11 20.79
N PRO A 11 -7.40 1.20 21.53
CA PRO A 11 -6.35 2.18 21.31
C PRO A 11 -4.94 1.57 21.41
N ALA A 12 -4.00 2.00 20.54
CA ALA A 12 -2.67 1.40 20.49
C ALA A 12 -1.92 1.35 21.84
N PRO A 13 -1.87 2.43 22.64
CA PRO A 13 -1.17 2.40 23.93
C PRO A 13 -1.78 1.46 24.98
N GLU A 14 -3.06 1.10 24.82
CA GLU A 14 -3.79 0.28 25.80
C GLU A 14 -3.74 -1.21 25.46
N VAL A 15 -3.52 -1.57 24.21
CA VAL A 15 -3.68 -2.95 23.75
C VAL A 15 -2.40 -3.57 23.21
N LEU A 16 -1.43 -2.77 22.74
CA LEU A 16 -0.18 -3.29 22.22
C LEU A 16 0.79 -3.61 23.34
N THR A 17 1.21 -4.85 23.41
CA THR A 17 2.16 -5.38 24.39
C THR A 17 3.45 -5.78 23.70
N TYR A 18 4.59 -5.29 24.15
CA TYR A 18 5.93 -5.69 23.72
C TYR A 18 6.49 -6.76 24.67
N GLY A 19 7.07 -7.83 24.14
CA GLY A 19 7.64 -8.88 24.96
C GLY A 19 8.20 -10.05 24.15
N GLU A 20 8.35 -11.19 24.82
CA GLU A 20 8.88 -12.42 24.22
C GLU A 20 7.76 -13.36 23.76
N MET A 21 7.95 -13.93 22.58
CA MET A 21 7.09 -14.96 21.99
C MET A 21 7.96 -16.08 21.41
N PRO A 22 7.41 -17.29 21.25
CA PRO A 22 8.10 -18.37 20.54
C PRO A 22 8.49 -17.92 19.14
N THR A 23 9.71 -18.27 18.70
CA THR A 23 10.16 -18.03 17.32
C THR A 23 9.45 -19.06 16.41
N PRO A 24 8.80 -18.63 15.33
CA PRO A 24 8.14 -19.56 14.41
C PRO A 24 9.15 -20.39 13.63
N ASN A 25 8.76 -21.59 13.19
CA ASN A 25 9.49 -22.38 12.21
C ASN A 25 8.76 -22.32 10.87
N ALA A 26 9.52 -22.37 9.76
CA ALA A 26 8.96 -22.47 8.43
C ALA A 26 8.34 -23.87 8.23
N ALA A 27 7.04 -23.93 7.94
CA ALA A 27 6.35 -25.15 7.54
C ALA A 27 6.66 -25.50 6.06
N PRO A 28 6.27 -26.69 5.55
CA PRO A 28 6.38 -26.99 4.12
C PRO A 28 5.73 -25.89 3.24
N GLY A 29 6.46 -25.41 2.23
CA GLY A 29 6.05 -24.30 1.36
C GLY A 29 6.19 -22.89 1.97
N GLU A 30 6.68 -22.79 3.20
CA GLU A 30 6.93 -21.52 3.88
C GLU A 30 8.41 -21.18 3.95
N VAL A 31 8.68 -19.88 4.12
CA VAL A 31 9.98 -19.34 4.48
C VAL A 31 9.88 -18.62 5.81
N ARG A 32 10.96 -18.62 6.61
CA ARG A 32 11.08 -17.74 7.75
C ARG A 32 11.97 -16.57 7.38
N VAL A 33 11.46 -15.37 7.65
CA VAL A 33 12.19 -14.11 7.46
C VAL A 33 12.61 -13.59 8.82
N ARG A 34 13.91 -13.33 9.00
CA ARG A 34 14.41 -12.48 10.06
C ARG A 34 14.16 -11.04 9.64
N LEU A 35 13.23 -10.40 10.31
CA LEU A 35 12.77 -9.06 9.97
C LEU A 35 13.77 -8.01 10.41
N GLU A 36 14.10 -7.10 9.52
CA GLU A 36 14.86 -5.88 9.79
C GLU A 36 13.93 -4.66 9.89
N ALA A 37 12.83 -4.65 9.13
CA ALA A 37 11.87 -3.56 9.11
C ALA A 37 10.44 -4.06 8.89
N SER A 38 9.47 -3.42 9.56
CA SER A 38 8.04 -3.65 9.43
C SER A 38 7.33 -2.37 9.01
N GLY A 39 6.55 -2.40 7.94
CA GLY A 39 5.74 -1.29 7.43
C GLY A 39 4.32 -1.30 8.00
N ILE A 40 3.82 -0.13 8.41
CA ILE A 40 2.48 0.00 9.00
C ILE A 40 1.53 0.64 7.98
N ASN A 41 0.41 -0.03 7.71
CA ASN A 41 -0.66 0.45 6.87
C ASN A 41 -1.86 0.95 7.69
N PRO A 42 -2.68 1.89 7.16
CA PRO A 42 -3.96 2.28 7.79
C PRO A 42 -4.87 1.09 8.10
N ALA A 43 -4.84 0.05 7.25
CA ALA A 43 -5.61 -1.17 7.46
C ALA A 43 -5.15 -1.99 8.69
N ASP A 44 -3.87 -1.96 9.04
CA ASP A 44 -3.33 -2.63 10.24
C ASP A 44 -3.82 -1.92 11.50
N VAL A 45 -3.76 -0.59 11.49
CA VAL A 45 -4.27 0.27 12.56
C VAL A 45 -5.78 0.10 12.74
N GLY A 46 -6.54 0.16 11.65
CA GLY A 46 -8.00 -0.03 11.70
C GLY A 46 -8.40 -1.41 12.22
N ARG A 47 -7.64 -2.47 11.87
CA ARG A 47 -7.89 -3.82 12.36
C ARG A 47 -7.60 -3.96 13.86
N ARG A 48 -6.46 -3.44 14.33
CA ARG A 48 -6.13 -3.38 15.75
C ARG A 48 -7.19 -2.57 16.53
N GLY A 49 -7.69 -1.47 15.97
CA GLY A 49 -8.73 -0.65 16.56
C GLY A 49 -10.14 -1.26 16.57
N GLY A 50 -10.37 -2.39 15.89
CA GLY A 50 -11.69 -3.05 15.78
C GLY A 50 -12.63 -2.42 14.74
N GLY A 51 -12.13 -1.53 13.89
CA GLY A 51 -12.95 -0.75 12.96
C GLY A 51 -13.47 -1.49 11.72
N TYR A 52 -12.94 -2.68 11.41
CA TYR A 52 -13.32 -3.43 10.19
C TYR A 52 -14.05 -4.74 10.48
N ARG A 53 -13.52 -5.55 11.39
CA ARG A 53 -14.07 -6.86 11.76
C ARG A 53 -13.69 -7.20 13.20
N PRO A 54 -14.45 -8.07 13.90
CA PRO A 54 -14.05 -8.66 15.16
C PRO A 54 -12.68 -9.35 15.05
N MET A 55 -11.96 -9.48 16.16
CA MET A 55 -10.74 -10.27 16.20
C MET A 55 -11.05 -11.75 15.87
N GLU A 56 -10.27 -12.31 14.96
CA GLU A 56 -10.40 -13.72 14.52
C GLU A 56 -9.52 -14.65 15.37
N TYR A 57 -8.57 -14.11 16.13
CA TYR A 57 -7.58 -14.87 16.90
C TYR A 57 -7.45 -14.31 18.31
N PRO A 58 -7.16 -15.14 19.33
CA PRO A 58 -7.01 -14.69 20.71
C PRO A 58 -5.78 -13.77 20.91
N ARG A 59 -4.78 -13.88 20.03
CA ARG A 59 -3.58 -13.02 20.03
C ARG A 59 -3.15 -12.73 18.61
N VAL A 60 -2.81 -11.47 18.33
CA VAL A 60 -2.42 -11.00 16.99
C VAL A 60 -1.14 -10.17 17.07
N ILE A 61 -0.11 -10.51 16.27
CA ILE A 61 1.00 -9.61 15.96
C ILE A 61 0.55 -8.74 14.78
N PRO A 62 0.51 -7.41 14.93
CA PRO A 62 0.06 -6.53 13.85
C PRO A 62 1.06 -6.40 12.71
N ASN A 63 0.71 -5.57 11.74
CA ASN A 63 1.44 -5.16 10.54
C ASN A 63 1.53 -6.25 9.47
N SER A 64 1.44 -5.82 8.23
CA SER A 64 1.33 -6.72 7.09
C SER A 64 2.55 -6.70 6.19
N ASP A 65 3.28 -5.59 6.16
CA ASP A 65 4.43 -5.38 5.29
C ASP A 65 5.72 -5.46 6.07
N GLY A 66 6.79 -5.92 5.41
CA GLY A 66 8.09 -6.00 6.02
C GLY A 66 9.20 -6.26 5.02
N ALA A 67 10.43 -6.18 5.50
CA ALA A 67 11.61 -6.56 4.77
C ALA A 67 12.65 -7.17 5.73
N GLY A 68 13.45 -8.08 5.23
CA GLY A 68 14.44 -8.78 6.05
C GLY A 68 15.24 -9.79 5.23
N ILE A 69 15.76 -10.78 5.93
CA ILE A 69 16.62 -11.82 5.38
C ILE A 69 15.99 -13.18 5.64
N ILE A 70 15.92 -14.02 4.61
CA ILE A 70 15.52 -15.42 4.76
C ILE A 70 16.55 -16.14 5.63
N ASP A 71 16.12 -16.71 6.74
CA ASP A 71 17.00 -17.50 7.61
C ASP A 71 16.64 -18.99 7.66
N GLN A 72 15.41 -19.35 7.25
CA GLN A 72 14.96 -20.74 7.16
C GLN A 72 14.00 -20.91 5.97
N VAL A 73 14.07 -22.06 5.32
CA VAL A 73 13.12 -22.50 4.30
C VAL A 73 12.53 -23.84 4.67
N GLY A 74 11.23 -24.01 4.47
CA GLY A 74 10.54 -25.29 4.64
C GLY A 74 10.65 -26.18 3.39
N ASP A 75 10.20 -27.42 3.52
CA ASP A 75 10.21 -28.39 2.43
C ASP A 75 9.38 -27.88 1.24
N GLY A 76 9.87 -28.13 0.02
CA GLY A 76 9.19 -27.74 -1.23
C GLY A 76 9.39 -26.28 -1.65
N VAL A 77 10.07 -25.46 -0.87
CA VAL A 77 10.45 -24.08 -1.27
C VAL A 77 11.56 -24.17 -2.32
N THR A 78 11.38 -23.47 -3.45
CA THR A 78 12.31 -23.55 -4.59
C THR A 78 12.79 -22.20 -5.13
N ARG A 79 12.05 -21.12 -4.89
CA ARG A 79 12.31 -19.79 -5.49
C ARG A 79 13.22 -18.92 -4.64
N ILE A 80 13.27 -19.17 -3.35
CA ILE A 80 13.94 -18.34 -2.34
C ILE A 80 14.90 -19.24 -1.54
N LYS A 81 16.04 -18.70 -1.09
CA LYS A 81 17.04 -19.43 -0.32
C LYS A 81 17.52 -18.65 0.90
N PRO A 82 18.06 -19.32 1.94
CA PRO A 82 18.66 -18.68 3.09
C PRO A 82 19.73 -17.63 2.70
N GLY A 83 19.80 -16.55 3.44
CA GLY A 83 20.67 -15.41 3.19
C GLY A 83 20.12 -14.38 2.20
N GLN A 84 19.05 -14.66 1.49
CA GLN A 84 18.48 -13.77 0.51
C GLN A 84 17.71 -12.62 1.19
N ARG A 85 17.94 -11.39 0.73
CA ARG A 85 17.20 -10.19 1.12
C ARG A 85 15.84 -10.21 0.43
N VAL A 86 14.78 -9.90 1.19
CA VAL A 86 13.40 -9.91 0.68
C VAL A 86 12.58 -8.76 1.24
N TRP A 87 11.55 -8.37 0.49
CA TRP A 87 10.40 -7.65 1.00
C TRP A 87 9.18 -8.58 0.97
N LEU A 88 8.19 -8.32 1.81
CA LEU A 88 7.00 -9.15 1.95
C LEU A 88 5.74 -8.31 2.18
N PHE A 89 4.60 -8.90 1.90
CA PHE A 89 3.28 -8.30 2.07
C PHE A 89 2.28 -9.32 2.65
N ASN A 90 1.14 -8.81 3.13
CA ASN A 90 0.07 -9.63 3.71
C ASN A 90 0.53 -10.51 4.90
N GLY A 91 1.52 -10.10 5.67
CA GLY A 91 2.01 -10.84 6.84
C GLY A 91 0.89 -11.20 7.82
N GLN A 92 0.09 -10.22 8.25
CA GLN A 92 -1.06 -10.45 9.14
C GLN A 92 -2.37 -10.41 8.35
N ARG A 93 -2.57 -11.37 7.42
CA ARG A 93 -3.78 -11.52 6.58
C ARG A 93 -4.03 -12.99 6.24
N ASN A 94 -5.19 -13.28 5.69
CA ASN A 94 -5.55 -14.57 5.07
C ASN A 94 -5.27 -15.76 5.98
N GLY A 95 -5.84 -15.79 7.17
CA GLY A 95 -5.72 -16.92 8.08
C GLY A 95 -4.48 -16.86 8.98
N ARG A 96 -3.64 -15.81 8.94
CA ARG A 96 -2.50 -15.65 9.83
C ARG A 96 -2.75 -14.63 10.93
N ALA A 97 -2.52 -15.08 12.16
CA ALA A 97 -2.59 -14.24 13.35
C ALA A 97 -1.35 -13.33 13.51
N PHE A 98 -0.18 -13.77 13.02
CA PHE A 98 1.10 -13.15 13.32
C PHE A 98 1.66 -12.45 12.10
N GLY A 99 1.83 -11.14 12.22
CA GLY A 99 2.36 -10.23 11.23
C GLY A 99 3.82 -9.86 11.48
N THR A 100 4.20 -8.65 11.02
CA THR A 100 5.59 -8.23 10.91
C THR A 100 6.10 -7.37 12.06
N ALA A 101 5.29 -7.06 13.08
CA ALA A 101 5.76 -6.36 14.28
C ALA A 101 6.50 -7.33 15.24
N ALA A 102 7.56 -7.99 14.74
CA ALA A 102 8.34 -9.01 15.43
C ALA A 102 9.73 -9.15 14.81
N GLU A 103 10.63 -9.87 15.48
CA GLU A 103 11.95 -10.21 14.92
C GLU A 103 11.87 -11.25 13.77
N TYR A 104 10.86 -12.13 13.78
CA TYR A 104 10.71 -13.21 12.81
C TYR A 104 9.26 -13.38 12.38
N ILE A 105 9.07 -13.76 11.12
CA ILE A 105 7.79 -14.22 10.59
C ILE A 105 8.00 -15.47 9.72
N ALA A 106 7.10 -16.46 9.83
CA ALA A 106 7.01 -17.56 8.89
C ALA A 106 5.78 -17.39 8.01
N LEU A 107 5.95 -17.48 6.69
CA LEU A 107 4.86 -17.26 5.73
C LEU A 107 5.15 -17.99 4.41
N ALA A 108 4.09 -18.18 3.60
CA ALA A 108 4.21 -18.87 2.32
C ALA A 108 5.20 -18.16 1.37
N GLU A 109 6.01 -18.94 0.66
CA GLU A 109 7.05 -18.46 -0.28
C GLU A 109 6.52 -17.40 -1.27
N HIS A 110 5.28 -17.54 -1.73
CA HIS A 110 4.71 -16.61 -2.71
C HIS A 110 4.42 -15.19 -2.18
N LEU A 111 4.49 -14.97 -0.86
CA LEU A 111 4.30 -13.67 -0.22
C LEU A 111 5.61 -12.88 -0.05
N VAL A 112 6.73 -13.47 -0.42
CA VAL A 112 8.03 -12.81 -0.39
C VAL A 112 8.57 -12.56 -1.80
N THR A 113 9.34 -11.49 -1.95
CA THR A 113 9.97 -11.11 -3.21
C THR A 113 11.40 -10.64 -2.93
N PRO A 114 12.37 -10.99 -3.77
CA PRO A 114 13.74 -10.49 -3.61
C PRO A 114 13.80 -8.96 -3.52
N LEU A 115 14.53 -8.44 -2.53
CA LEU A 115 14.81 -7.02 -2.36
C LEU A 115 16.14 -6.69 -3.01
N PRO A 116 16.21 -5.73 -3.97
CA PRO A 116 17.46 -5.29 -4.57
C PRO A 116 18.47 -4.78 -3.53
N ASP A 117 19.76 -5.01 -3.78
CA ASP A 117 20.85 -4.68 -2.84
C ASP A 117 21.01 -3.17 -2.60
N ASN A 118 20.60 -2.35 -3.56
CA ASN A 118 20.65 -0.90 -3.47
C ASN A 118 19.50 -0.28 -2.63
N LEU A 119 18.54 -1.08 -2.16
CA LEU A 119 17.48 -0.63 -1.28
C LEU A 119 17.77 -1.02 0.18
N SER A 120 17.50 -0.12 1.10
CA SER A 120 17.48 -0.44 2.53
C SER A 120 16.28 -1.32 2.89
N PHE A 121 16.32 -1.99 4.04
CA PHE A 121 15.16 -2.76 4.52
C PHE A 121 13.97 -1.84 4.89
N ALA A 122 14.24 -0.62 5.36
CA ALA A 122 13.19 0.35 5.61
C ALA A 122 12.44 0.72 4.32
N GLU A 123 13.15 0.94 3.21
CA GLU A 123 12.55 1.16 1.89
C GLU A 123 11.81 -0.10 1.41
N GLY A 124 12.42 -1.29 1.58
CA GLY A 124 11.77 -2.57 1.27
C GLY A 124 10.43 -2.75 1.97
N ALA A 125 10.34 -2.38 3.25
CA ALA A 125 9.11 -2.48 4.03
C ALA A 125 8.02 -1.45 3.62
N THR A 126 8.33 -0.49 2.74
CA THR A 126 7.32 0.41 2.15
C THR A 126 6.66 -0.15 0.90
N LEU A 127 7.22 -1.23 0.30
CA LEU A 127 6.75 -1.77 -0.99
C LEU A 127 5.45 -2.57 -0.87
N GLY A 128 5.33 -3.40 0.13
CA GLY A 128 4.26 -4.38 0.33
C GLY A 128 2.88 -3.95 -0.16
N ILE A 129 1.95 -3.73 0.75
CA ILE A 129 0.58 -3.30 0.40
C ILE A 129 0.57 -2.02 -0.46
N PRO A 130 1.39 -0.97 -0.19
CA PRO A 130 1.32 0.26 -0.97
C PRO A 130 1.65 0.09 -2.46
N ALA A 131 2.80 -0.48 -2.82
CA ALA A 131 3.19 -0.61 -4.23
C ALA A 131 2.32 -1.65 -4.95
N MET A 132 1.98 -2.77 -4.30
CA MET A 132 1.09 -3.80 -4.85
C MET A 132 -0.31 -3.26 -5.13
N THR A 133 -0.87 -2.44 -4.23
CA THR A 133 -2.18 -1.79 -4.44
C THR A 133 -2.11 -0.78 -5.58
N ALA A 134 -1.07 0.04 -5.63
CA ALA A 134 -0.84 1.00 -6.71
C ALA A 134 -0.76 0.30 -8.07
N TRP A 135 0.05 -0.76 -8.17
CA TRP A 135 0.16 -1.55 -9.40
C TRP A 135 -1.20 -2.14 -9.81
N THR A 136 -1.93 -2.71 -8.87
CA THR A 136 -3.24 -3.32 -9.17
C THR A 136 -4.24 -2.28 -9.68
N CYS A 137 -4.32 -1.10 -9.04
CA CYS A 137 -5.19 -0.01 -9.51
C CYS A 137 -4.85 0.44 -10.94
N LEU A 138 -3.59 0.36 -11.33
CA LEU A 138 -3.13 0.81 -12.65
C LEU A 138 -3.28 -0.27 -13.73
N TYR A 139 -2.90 -1.52 -13.44
CA TYR A 139 -2.60 -2.51 -14.48
C TYR A 139 -3.50 -3.75 -14.48
N CYS A 140 -4.39 -3.94 -13.53
CA CYS A 140 -5.25 -5.13 -13.50
C CYS A 140 -6.19 -5.27 -14.72
N ASP A 141 -6.43 -4.19 -15.46
CA ASP A 141 -7.25 -4.16 -16.67
C ASP A 141 -6.41 -4.04 -17.96
N GLY A 142 -5.08 -4.14 -17.86
CA GLY A 142 -4.16 -4.03 -18.99
C GLY A 142 -3.24 -2.81 -18.93
N PRO A 143 -2.49 -2.54 -20.03
CA PRO A 143 -1.53 -1.45 -20.10
C PRO A 143 -2.20 -0.07 -20.09
N ILE A 144 -1.46 0.92 -19.58
CA ILE A 144 -1.94 2.32 -19.42
C ILE A 144 -1.14 3.31 -20.29
N VAL A 145 -0.36 2.82 -21.24
CA VAL A 145 0.46 3.67 -22.12
C VAL A 145 -0.42 4.68 -22.86
N GLY A 146 -0.02 5.96 -22.82
CA GLY A 146 -0.75 7.06 -23.45
C GLY A 146 -1.99 7.55 -22.69
N GLN A 147 -2.42 6.86 -21.64
CA GLN A 147 -3.55 7.29 -20.80
C GLN A 147 -3.19 8.53 -19.96
N THR A 148 -4.22 9.27 -19.57
CA THR A 148 -4.13 10.26 -18.47
C THR A 148 -4.72 9.65 -17.21
N VAL A 149 -3.88 9.50 -16.17
CA VAL A 149 -4.24 8.92 -14.88
C VAL A 149 -4.37 10.02 -13.83
N LEU A 150 -5.49 10.06 -13.12
CA LEU A 150 -5.64 10.86 -11.90
C LEU A 150 -5.33 9.98 -10.69
N VAL A 151 -4.40 10.43 -9.84
CA VAL A 151 -4.10 9.79 -8.55
C VAL A 151 -4.57 10.70 -7.43
N THR A 152 -5.59 10.31 -6.67
CA THR A 152 -6.00 11.07 -5.50
C THR A 152 -5.04 10.81 -4.33
N GLY A 153 -4.57 11.87 -3.67
CA GLY A 153 -3.63 11.74 -2.55
C GLY A 153 -2.22 11.28 -2.95
N GLY A 154 -1.63 11.88 -3.99
CA GLY A 154 -0.35 11.45 -4.60
C GLY A 154 0.90 11.49 -3.74
N ALA A 155 0.85 12.05 -2.53
CA ALA A 155 1.95 11.99 -1.56
C ALA A 155 1.73 10.95 -0.43
N GLY A 156 0.58 10.23 -0.44
CA GLY A 156 0.31 9.12 0.47
C GLY A 156 1.09 7.86 0.09
N ALA A 157 1.08 6.85 0.96
CA ALA A 157 1.86 5.62 0.75
C ALA A 157 1.52 4.93 -0.59
N VAL A 158 0.24 4.74 -0.92
CA VAL A 158 -0.19 4.16 -2.20
C VAL A 158 -0.05 5.16 -3.35
N GLY A 159 -0.52 6.40 -3.16
CA GLY A 159 -0.55 7.42 -4.21
C GLY A 159 0.83 7.76 -4.76
N HIS A 160 1.82 7.82 -3.90
CA HIS A 160 3.22 8.04 -4.27
C HIS A 160 3.77 6.95 -5.23
N TYR A 161 3.46 5.67 -4.97
CA TYR A 161 3.80 4.59 -5.87
C TYR A 161 2.95 4.60 -7.14
N ALA A 162 1.66 4.96 -7.03
CA ALA A 162 0.80 5.05 -8.19
C ALA A 162 1.29 6.11 -9.20
N VAL A 163 1.75 7.26 -8.72
CA VAL A 163 2.38 8.28 -9.58
C VAL A 163 3.60 7.72 -10.31
N GLN A 164 4.55 7.13 -9.58
CA GLN A 164 5.79 6.60 -10.17
C GLN A 164 5.54 5.44 -11.14
N LEU A 165 4.68 4.49 -10.77
CA LEU A 165 4.32 3.35 -11.62
C LEU A 165 3.55 3.80 -12.86
N ALA A 166 2.64 4.77 -12.74
CA ALA A 166 1.93 5.32 -13.90
C ALA A 166 2.89 6.02 -14.89
N LYS A 167 3.87 6.76 -14.39
CA LYS A 167 4.92 7.36 -15.21
C LYS A 167 5.78 6.30 -15.90
N TRP A 168 6.17 5.26 -15.18
CA TRP A 168 6.90 4.12 -15.76
C TRP A 168 6.11 3.41 -16.87
N GLY A 169 4.78 3.31 -16.72
CA GLY A 169 3.86 2.74 -17.71
C GLY A 169 3.54 3.66 -18.88
N GLY A 170 4.15 4.85 -18.99
CA GLY A 170 3.97 5.78 -20.10
C GLY A 170 2.69 6.62 -20.05
N ALA A 171 2.07 6.75 -18.87
CA ALA A 171 0.91 7.61 -18.66
C ALA A 171 1.30 9.07 -18.39
N LYS A 172 0.36 10.00 -18.65
CA LYS A 172 0.34 11.34 -18.07
C LYS A 172 -0.33 11.25 -16.70
N VAL A 173 0.24 11.94 -15.71
CA VAL A 173 -0.24 11.84 -14.33
C VAL A 173 -0.69 13.19 -13.79
N VAL A 174 -1.96 13.27 -13.45
CA VAL A 174 -2.53 14.34 -12.61
C VAL A 174 -2.64 13.80 -11.19
N THR A 175 -2.34 14.60 -10.18
CA THR A 175 -2.52 14.18 -8.79
C THR A 175 -3.06 15.28 -7.90
N THR A 176 -3.80 14.91 -6.86
CA THR A 176 -4.29 15.83 -5.84
C THR A 176 -3.52 15.67 -4.54
N VAL A 177 -3.32 16.79 -3.86
CA VAL A 177 -2.61 16.86 -2.57
C VAL A 177 -3.29 17.88 -1.65
N SER A 178 -2.92 17.89 -0.33
CA SER A 178 -3.54 18.78 0.66
C SER A 178 -2.60 19.87 1.22
N SER A 179 -1.36 19.94 0.75
CA SER A 179 -0.39 20.96 1.22
C SER A 179 0.76 21.15 0.24
N VAL A 180 1.53 22.22 0.43
CA VAL A 180 2.73 22.52 -0.38
C VAL A 180 3.79 21.43 -0.25
N ALA A 181 4.07 20.93 0.96
CA ALA A 181 5.03 19.86 1.17
C ALA A 181 4.63 18.55 0.45
N LYS A 182 3.33 18.21 0.46
CA LYS A 182 2.80 17.08 -0.30
C LYS A 182 2.89 17.30 -1.81
N ALA A 183 2.72 18.55 -2.28
CA ALA A 183 2.86 18.87 -3.70
C ALA A 183 4.29 18.66 -4.18
N GLU A 184 5.28 19.03 -3.39
CA GLU A 184 6.68 18.79 -3.74
C GLU A 184 7.01 17.31 -3.87
N GLN A 185 6.56 16.48 -2.90
CA GLN A 185 6.75 15.04 -2.98
C GLN A 185 6.07 14.42 -4.22
N ALA A 186 4.90 14.89 -4.59
CA ALA A 186 4.18 14.40 -5.77
C ALA A 186 4.91 14.79 -7.07
N ARG A 187 5.52 15.99 -7.14
CA ARG A 187 6.37 16.39 -8.28
C ARG A 187 7.63 15.54 -8.38
N LEU A 188 8.31 15.32 -7.26
CA LEU A 188 9.47 14.44 -7.22
C LEU A 188 9.13 13.00 -7.69
N ALA A 189 7.94 12.51 -7.36
CA ALA A 189 7.43 11.23 -7.85
C ALA A 189 7.15 11.22 -9.38
N GLY A 190 7.16 12.38 -10.05
CA GLY A 190 7.02 12.52 -11.49
C GLY A 190 5.63 12.92 -11.98
N ALA A 191 4.74 13.43 -11.12
CA ALA A 191 3.43 13.92 -11.56
C ALA A 191 3.55 15.10 -12.53
N ASP A 192 2.83 15.04 -13.66
CA ASP A 192 2.83 16.10 -14.68
C ASP A 192 1.99 17.33 -14.26
N LEU A 193 0.93 17.09 -13.47
CA LEU A 193 0.10 18.14 -12.86
C LEU A 193 -0.19 17.78 -11.41
N VAL A 194 0.13 18.70 -10.50
CA VAL A 194 -0.18 18.57 -9.07
C VAL A 194 -1.15 19.66 -8.66
N ILE A 195 -2.29 19.27 -8.07
CA ILE A 195 -3.37 20.17 -7.69
C ILE A 195 -3.57 20.11 -6.17
N ASN A 196 -3.48 21.24 -5.48
CA ASN A 196 -3.83 21.30 -4.07
C ASN A 196 -5.34 21.49 -3.92
N TYR A 197 -6.08 20.42 -3.66
CA TYR A 197 -7.54 20.42 -3.59
C TYR A 197 -8.13 21.32 -2.49
N ARG A 198 -7.30 21.83 -1.56
CA ARG A 198 -7.77 22.77 -0.52
C ARG A 198 -7.81 24.22 -0.99
N THR A 199 -7.05 24.57 -2.03
CA THR A 199 -6.85 25.95 -2.48
C THR A 199 -7.10 26.14 -3.97
N GLU A 200 -7.31 25.06 -4.72
CA GLU A 200 -7.43 25.07 -6.17
C GLU A 200 -8.65 24.31 -6.65
N ASP A 201 -9.23 24.72 -7.77
CA ASP A 201 -10.30 23.98 -8.45
C ASP A 201 -9.73 22.78 -9.19
N VAL A 202 -9.97 21.57 -8.62
CA VAL A 202 -9.47 20.32 -9.17
C VAL A 202 -10.09 20.04 -10.55
N VAL A 203 -11.40 20.30 -10.72
CA VAL A 203 -12.10 20.02 -11.98
C VAL A 203 -11.59 20.94 -13.08
N ALA A 204 -11.58 22.25 -12.85
CA ALA A 204 -11.12 23.20 -13.86
C ALA A 204 -9.69 22.92 -14.32
N LYS A 205 -8.76 22.65 -13.39
CA LYS A 205 -7.35 22.41 -13.73
C LYS A 205 -7.13 21.08 -14.46
N ALA A 206 -7.73 20.00 -13.99
CA ALA A 206 -7.57 18.70 -14.63
C ALA A 206 -8.26 18.65 -16.01
N MET A 207 -9.42 19.27 -16.17
CA MET A 207 -10.10 19.38 -17.48
C MET A 207 -9.29 20.23 -18.46
N ALA A 208 -8.70 21.34 -18.03
CA ALA A 208 -7.80 22.14 -18.88
C ALA A 208 -6.57 21.32 -19.31
N PHE A 209 -5.95 20.57 -18.40
CA PHE A 209 -4.79 19.69 -18.68
C PHE A 209 -5.12 18.61 -19.72
N THR A 210 -6.31 18.04 -19.66
CA THR A 210 -6.75 16.99 -20.59
C THR A 210 -7.35 17.53 -21.89
N GLY A 211 -7.40 18.84 -22.09
CA GLY A 211 -8.07 19.47 -23.24
C GLY A 211 -9.57 19.14 -23.28
N GLN A 212 -10.23 19.16 -22.13
CA GLN A 212 -11.66 18.89 -21.89
C GLN A 212 -12.11 17.44 -22.20
N ARG A 213 -11.16 16.49 -22.37
CA ARG A 213 -11.50 15.07 -22.64
C ARG A 213 -11.75 14.27 -21.36
N GLY A 214 -11.30 14.77 -20.22
CA GLY A 214 -11.30 14.05 -18.96
C GLY A 214 -10.13 13.07 -18.85
N VAL A 215 -10.10 12.31 -17.75
CA VAL A 215 -9.06 11.31 -17.45
C VAL A 215 -9.54 9.91 -17.83
N ASP A 216 -8.59 9.06 -18.22
CA ASP A 216 -8.87 7.68 -18.65
C ASP A 216 -8.95 6.72 -17.44
N ARG A 217 -8.23 7.05 -16.35
CA ARG A 217 -8.19 6.22 -15.14
C ARG A 217 -8.04 7.07 -13.89
N VAL A 218 -8.69 6.64 -12.81
CA VAL A 218 -8.51 7.19 -11.47
C VAL A 218 -8.02 6.10 -10.53
N VAL A 219 -7.00 6.41 -9.74
CA VAL A 219 -6.55 5.63 -8.58
C VAL A 219 -7.04 6.35 -7.33
N ASP A 220 -8.09 5.85 -6.69
CA ASP A 220 -8.84 6.59 -5.69
C ASP A 220 -8.63 6.06 -4.26
N VAL A 221 -8.16 6.97 -3.38
CA VAL A 221 -7.93 6.72 -1.95
C VAL A 221 -9.18 6.87 -1.09
N ASP A 222 -10.21 7.56 -1.59
CA ASP A 222 -11.45 7.83 -0.85
C ASP A 222 -12.63 8.03 -1.78
N PHE A 223 -13.13 6.95 -2.35
CA PHE A 223 -14.19 6.98 -3.34
C PHE A 223 -15.44 7.75 -2.86
N GLY A 224 -15.90 7.47 -1.65
CA GLY A 224 -17.11 8.12 -1.12
C GLY A 224 -16.93 9.61 -0.84
N GLY A 225 -15.71 10.06 -0.56
CA GLY A 225 -15.40 11.49 -0.42
C GLY A 225 -15.15 12.19 -1.75
N ASN A 226 -14.77 11.45 -2.79
CA ASN A 226 -14.33 12.02 -4.07
C ASN A 226 -15.33 11.84 -5.23
N ILE A 227 -16.34 10.96 -5.10
CA ILE A 227 -17.16 10.50 -6.24
C ILE A 227 -17.73 11.63 -7.09
N GLU A 228 -18.26 12.69 -6.48
CA GLU A 228 -18.86 13.83 -7.20
C GLU A 228 -17.83 14.58 -8.05
N THR A 229 -16.62 14.79 -7.50
CA THR A 229 -15.51 15.43 -8.22
C THR A 229 -14.97 14.49 -9.27
N THR A 230 -14.78 13.22 -8.94
CA THR A 230 -14.24 12.19 -9.83
C THR A 230 -15.09 12.04 -11.08
N LEU A 231 -16.43 11.96 -10.97
CA LEU A 231 -17.33 11.79 -12.14
C LEU A 231 -17.25 12.96 -13.11
N LYS A 232 -17.06 14.20 -12.63
CA LYS A 232 -16.86 15.36 -13.51
C LYS A 232 -15.56 15.30 -14.32
N LEU A 233 -14.57 14.54 -13.81
CA LEU A 233 -13.25 14.40 -14.43
C LEU A 233 -13.14 13.20 -15.38
N MET A 234 -14.07 12.24 -15.30
CA MET A 234 -13.98 11.01 -16.10
C MET A 234 -14.27 11.24 -17.57
N GLY A 235 -13.38 10.74 -18.43
CA GLY A 235 -13.60 10.62 -19.86
C GLY A 235 -14.51 9.43 -20.23
N MET A 236 -14.76 9.25 -21.54
CA MET A 236 -15.49 8.09 -22.04
C MET A 236 -14.66 6.81 -21.92
N ASN A 237 -15.31 5.66 -21.64
CA ASN A 237 -14.68 4.34 -21.53
C ASN A 237 -13.52 4.31 -20.53
N SER A 238 -13.70 4.99 -19.40
CA SER A 238 -12.66 5.19 -18.38
C SER A 238 -12.87 4.26 -17.17
N THR A 239 -11.88 4.19 -16.28
CA THR A 239 -11.91 3.31 -15.11
C THR A 239 -11.68 4.08 -13.81
N ILE A 240 -12.50 3.86 -12.80
CA ILE A 240 -12.26 4.29 -11.42
C ILE A 240 -11.80 3.07 -10.62
N ALA A 241 -10.53 3.01 -10.23
CA ALA A 241 -9.97 1.97 -9.38
C ALA A 241 -9.94 2.47 -7.92
N VAL A 242 -10.68 1.79 -7.04
CA VAL A 242 -10.93 2.21 -5.66
C VAL A 242 -10.29 1.23 -4.70
N TYR A 243 -9.45 1.73 -3.78
CA TYR A 243 -8.84 0.91 -2.74
C TYR A 243 -9.20 1.35 -1.30
N ALA A 244 -9.90 2.48 -1.14
CA ALA A 244 -10.43 2.93 0.15
C ALA A 244 -11.64 3.86 -0.04
N THR A 245 -12.45 4.00 1.03
CA THR A 245 -13.65 4.84 1.08
C THR A 245 -13.97 5.24 2.53
N ASN A 246 -13.05 5.96 3.17
CA ASN A 246 -13.16 6.29 4.59
C ASN A 246 -14.04 7.52 4.86
N GLY A 247 -14.08 8.49 3.95
CA GLY A 247 -14.86 9.72 4.08
C GLY A 247 -16.36 9.47 4.06
N ASN A 248 -16.81 8.55 3.21
CA ASN A 248 -18.18 8.04 3.19
C ASN A 248 -18.14 6.56 2.81
N ARG A 249 -18.53 5.67 3.73
CA ARG A 249 -18.47 4.20 3.54
C ARG A 249 -19.62 3.65 2.70
N THR A 250 -20.68 4.41 2.53
CA THR A 250 -21.88 4.01 1.77
C THR A 250 -22.32 5.14 0.84
N PRO A 251 -21.49 5.51 -0.16
CA PRO A 251 -21.83 6.60 -1.06
C PRO A 251 -23.01 6.23 -1.97
N VAL A 252 -23.79 7.22 -2.34
CA VAL A 252 -24.76 7.09 -3.44
C VAL A 252 -23.97 7.10 -4.74
N VAL A 253 -24.15 6.06 -5.56
CA VAL A 253 -23.48 5.94 -6.86
C VAL A 253 -24.47 6.33 -7.96
N PRO A 254 -24.24 7.44 -8.70
CA PRO A 254 -25.13 7.87 -9.78
C PRO A 254 -24.93 6.99 -11.02
N MET A 255 -25.53 5.82 -10.99
CA MET A 255 -25.30 4.76 -12.01
C MET A 255 -25.58 5.25 -13.45
N ARG A 256 -26.56 6.14 -13.63
CA ARG A 256 -26.87 6.70 -14.95
C ARG A 256 -25.66 7.42 -15.57
N GLU A 257 -24.96 8.23 -14.79
CA GLU A 257 -23.76 8.95 -15.25
C GLU A 257 -22.62 7.99 -15.59
N LEU A 258 -22.44 6.90 -14.82
CA LEU A 258 -21.45 5.87 -15.16
C LEU A 258 -21.78 5.18 -16.49
N MET A 259 -23.07 4.86 -16.71
CA MET A 259 -23.54 4.23 -17.94
C MET A 259 -23.33 5.15 -19.17
N GLU A 260 -23.67 6.43 -19.06
CA GLU A 260 -23.55 7.40 -20.15
C GLU A 260 -22.11 7.60 -20.61
N LYS A 261 -21.13 7.43 -19.72
CA LYS A 261 -19.69 7.52 -20.04
C LYS A 261 -19.02 6.14 -20.17
N CYS A 262 -19.74 5.03 -20.03
CA CYS A 262 -19.20 3.67 -20.02
C CYS A 262 -18.05 3.50 -19.00
N ILE A 263 -18.24 4.02 -17.77
CA ILE A 263 -17.23 3.98 -16.73
C ILE A 263 -17.22 2.60 -16.05
N ALA A 264 -16.05 1.97 -15.96
CA ALA A 264 -15.83 0.79 -15.15
C ALA A 264 -15.48 1.21 -13.72
N LEU A 265 -16.25 0.72 -12.73
CA LEU A 265 -15.93 0.87 -11.31
C LEU A 265 -15.29 -0.42 -10.78
N ARG A 266 -14.02 -0.34 -10.42
CA ARG A 266 -13.23 -1.44 -9.88
C ARG A 266 -12.87 -1.20 -8.41
N ALA A 267 -13.65 -1.79 -7.52
CA ALA A 267 -13.29 -1.86 -6.09
C ALA A 267 -12.30 -3.01 -5.87
N LEU A 268 -11.26 -2.77 -5.07
CA LEU A 268 -10.25 -3.79 -4.78
C LEU A 268 -9.77 -3.76 -3.34
N VAL A 269 -9.40 -4.93 -2.85
CA VAL A 269 -8.71 -5.14 -1.58
C VAL A 269 -7.58 -6.13 -1.85
N LEU A 270 -6.33 -5.72 -1.64
CA LEU A 270 -5.15 -6.48 -2.07
C LEU A 270 -5.15 -7.93 -1.58
N PHE A 271 -5.50 -8.18 -0.33
CA PHE A 271 -5.48 -9.52 0.25
C PHE A 271 -6.60 -10.45 -0.24
N ALA A 272 -7.55 -9.96 -1.03
CA ALA A 272 -8.60 -10.75 -1.67
C ALA A 272 -8.34 -11.04 -3.15
N LEU A 273 -7.22 -10.54 -3.70
CA LEU A 273 -6.87 -10.73 -5.11
C LEU A 273 -6.37 -12.16 -5.38
N PRO A 274 -6.63 -12.69 -6.59
CA PRO A 274 -6.15 -14.01 -6.97
C PRO A 274 -4.63 -14.03 -7.11
N GLN A 275 -4.02 -15.18 -6.75
CA GLN A 275 -2.56 -15.38 -6.78
C GLN A 275 -1.89 -15.02 -8.10
N PRO A 276 -2.42 -15.32 -9.30
CA PRO A 276 -1.78 -14.90 -10.54
C PRO A 276 -1.63 -13.39 -10.70
N LEU A 277 -2.61 -12.62 -10.21
CA LEU A 277 -2.55 -11.15 -10.26
C LEU A 277 -1.51 -10.60 -9.28
N LEU A 278 -1.42 -11.19 -8.08
CA LEU A 278 -0.39 -10.84 -7.10
C LEU A 278 1.01 -11.15 -7.63
N ALA A 279 1.20 -12.30 -8.27
CA ALA A 279 2.47 -12.69 -8.87
C ALA A 279 2.88 -11.75 -10.02
N ALA A 280 1.94 -11.33 -10.86
CA ALA A 280 2.19 -10.34 -11.92
C ALA A 280 2.63 -8.99 -11.32
N ALA A 281 1.97 -8.53 -10.26
CA ALA A 281 2.34 -7.30 -9.57
C ALA A 281 3.77 -7.38 -8.99
N GLN A 282 4.11 -8.47 -8.30
CA GLN A 282 5.47 -8.69 -7.78
C GLN A 282 6.53 -8.68 -8.89
N ALA A 283 6.26 -9.35 -10.00
CA ALA A 283 7.17 -9.41 -11.15
C ALA A 283 7.41 -8.03 -11.77
N ASP A 284 6.35 -7.25 -11.98
CA ASP A 284 6.46 -5.93 -12.59
C ASP A 284 7.08 -4.90 -11.63
N ILE A 285 6.76 -4.95 -10.34
CA ILE A 285 7.43 -4.13 -9.33
C ILE A 285 8.93 -4.45 -9.30
N SER A 286 9.33 -5.73 -9.39
CA SER A 286 10.74 -6.11 -9.47
C SER A 286 11.42 -5.55 -10.72
N LYS A 287 10.78 -5.59 -11.90
CA LYS A 287 11.29 -4.97 -13.13
C LYS A 287 11.39 -3.45 -12.99
N TRP A 288 10.37 -2.82 -12.39
CA TRP A 288 10.35 -1.39 -12.16
C TRP A 288 11.48 -0.94 -11.22
N LEU A 289 11.76 -1.69 -10.15
CA LEU A 289 12.88 -1.43 -9.25
C LEU A 289 14.23 -1.59 -9.95
N ALA A 290 14.38 -2.61 -10.81
CA ALA A 290 15.59 -2.85 -11.58
C ALA A 290 15.86 -1.79 -12.67
N ALA A 291 14.83 -1.09 -13.13
CA ALA A 291 14.95 -0.09 -14.20
C ALA A 291 15.56 1.27 -13.76
N GLY A 292 15.99 1.41 -12.50
CA GLY A 292 16.68 2.59 -11.99
C GLY A 292 16.21 3.04 -10.61
N PRO A 293 16.78 4.13 -10.09
CA PRO A 293 16.43 4.66 -8.78
C PRO A 293 14.95 4.99 -8.64
N ARG A 294 14.37 4.71 -7.47
CA ARG A 294 12.99 5.02 -7.11
C ARG A 294 12.96 5.79 -5.81
N ILE A 295 11.89 6.52 -5.60
CA ILE A 295 11.68 7.27 -4.37
C ILE A 295 10.81 6.42 -3.43
N HIS A 296 11.31 6.16 -2.23
CA HIS A 296 10.62 5.41 -1.18
C HIS A 296 10.45 6.31 0.04
N ASN A 297 9.21 6.76 0.27
CA ASN A 297 8.94 7.71 1.35
C ASN A 297 8.77 6.99 2.68
N VAL A 298 9.79 7.07 3.53
CA VAL A 298 9.75 6.66 4.93
C VAL A 298 9.33 7.86 5.78
N ALA A 299 8.10 7.81 6.31
CA ALA A 299 7.50 8.92 7.07
C ALA A 299 8.03 9.03 8.52
N GLY A 300 8.69 8.00 9.02
CA GLY A 300 9.29 7.93 10.34
C GLY A 300 9.69 6.50 10.67
N GLN A 301 10.68 6.36 11.57
CA GLN A 301 11.17 5.07 12.05
C GLN A 301 11.06 5.02 13.58
N PHE A 302 10.60 3.88 14.10
CA PHE A 302 10.39 3.63 15.51
C PHE A 302 11.01 2.28 15.89
N ALA A 303 11.50 2.13 17.12
CA ALA A 303 11.93 0.83 17.62
C ALA A 303 10.74 -0.14 17.72
N LEU A 304 11.00 -1.45 17.73
CA LEU A 304 9.96 -2.46 17.89
C LEU A 304 9.16 -2.27 19.20
N SER A 305 9.82 -1.90 20.29
CA SER A 305 9.17 -1.56 21.55
C SER A 305 8.23 -0.34 21.49
N ASP A 306 8.45 0.56 20.52
CA ASP A 306 7.67 1.79 20.28
C ASP A 306 6.56 1.62 19.25
N THR A 307 6.19 0.40 18.87
CA THR A 307 5.15 0.11 17.85
C THR A 307 3.83 0.84 18.17
N ALA A 308 3.46 1.01 19.43
CA ALA A 308 2.26 1.77 19.79
C ALA A 308 2.33 3.24 19.33
N ARG A 309 3.48 3.90 19.48
CA ARG A 309 3.73 5.27 18.99
C ARG A 309 3.73 5.33 17.47
N ALA A 310 4.29 4.31 16.82
CA ALA A 310 4.28 4.18 15.37
C ALA A 310 2.85 4.07 14.82
N HIS A 311 1.97 3.28 15.45
CA HIS A 311 0.55 3.18 15.10
C HIS A 311 -0.16 4.54 15.27
N LEU A 312 0.07 5.26 16.36
CA LEU A 312 -0.49 6.60 16.56
C LEU A 312 -0.04 7.59 15.47
N ALA A 313 1.21 7.50 15.00
CA ALA A 313 1.69 8.33 13.89
C ALA A 313 0.93 8.06 12.59
N VAL A 314 0.53 6.80 12.36
CA VAL A 314 -0.32 6.45 11.20
C VAL A 314 -1.75 6.98 11.38
N GLU A 315 -2.32 6.91 12.58
CA GLU A 315 -3.68 7.40 12.89
C GLU A 315 -3.85 8.90 12.67
N LYS A 316 -2.82 9.71 12.90
CA LYS A 316 -2.84 11.17 12.66
C LYS A 316 -3.11 11.54 11.20
N GLY A 317 -2.74 10.68 10.25
CA GLY A 317 -3.07 10.85 8.82
C GLY A 317 -2.33 11.96 8.07
N ASP A 318 -1.42 12.70 8.70
CA ASP A 318 -0.67 13.82 8.12
C ASP A 318 0.72 13.42 7.57
N LYS A 319 1.05 12.13 7.63
CA LYS A 319 2.34 11.56 7.22
C LYS A 319 2.58 11.59 5.70
N LEU A 320 3.85 11.66 5.32
CA LEU A 320 4.34 11.53 3.95
C LEU A 320 4.97 10.13 3.75
N GLY A 321 4.23 9.23 3.12
CA GLY A 321 4.72 7.85 2.90
C GLY A 321 4.32 6.87 4.00
N THR A 322 5.21 5.89 4.29
CA THR A 322 4.97 4.76 5.21
C THR A 322 5.75 4.93 6.52
N VAL A 323 5.10 4.66 7.65
CA VAL A 323 5.76 4.57 8.96
C VAL A 323 6.35 3.18 9.12
N ILE A 324 7.61 3.12 9.58
CA ILE A 324 8.40 1.90 9.72
C ILE A 324 8.70 1.62 11.19
N VAL A 325 8.64 0.35 11.56
CA VAL A 325 9.18 -0.19 12.80
C VAL A 325 10.48 -0.92 12.49
N ASP A 326 11.56 -0.56 13.17
CA ASP A 326 12.85 -1.24 13.14
C ASP A 326 12.76 -2.50 14.03
N CYS A 327 12.86 -3.66 13.43
CA CYS A 327 12.72 -4.95 14.12
C CYS A 327 14.04 -5.49 14.67
N ALA A 328 15.17 -4.88 14.29
CA ALA A 328 16.51 -5.25 14.75
C ALA A 328 16.93 -4.52 16.05
N ARG A 329 16.11 -3.58 16.54
CA ARG A 329 16.40 -2.77 17.74
C ARG A 329 15.32 -2.88 18.79
#